data_830ee0f79771594e2b71cc3c3e8856c4
#
_entry.id   830ee0f79771594e2b71cc3c3e8856c4
#
_cell.length_a   1.000
_cell.length_b   1.000
_cell.length_c   1.000
_cell.angle_alpha   90.00
_cell.angle_beta   90.00
_cell.angle_gamma   90.00
#
_symmetry.space_group_name_H-M   'P 1'
#
loop_
_entity.id
_entity.type
_entity.pdbx_description
1 polymer ?
#
loop_
_entity_poly.entity_id
_entity_poly.type
_entity_poly.pdbx_seq_one_letter_code
_entity_poly.pdbx_strand_id
1 'polypeptide(L)'
;MQWKYRVNLSIIGGISIKYPIIVLDLDGTLLNADKQISKRNYEAMMTCSKHGIRFIYATARPPRAVRLLLPEELLYSGSFIYYNGAYIHCNYTGIQQYEHIDPAITAELIDYGMQINNELGLSLEVEDQWISLKKYDYTTLMRVKENPTIKSLEELKGIAATKILFTGFKDIDFFKEKFASRLNVLVTDGGNLVQISSIKSSKENALRILCKAMKIKLENVMVFGDDFNDIGLFEICGWPVAMGNAIEELKILSKEITDTNESDGVAKVLERILI
;
A
#
# COMPACT_ATOMS: atom_id res chain seq x y z
N MET A 1 -10.94 -15.79 23.27
CA MET A 1 -9.82 -15.45 24.19
C MET A 1 -9.36 -14.04 23.85
N GLN A 2 -9.70 -13.04 24.69
CA GLN A 2 -9.30 -11.65 24.48
C GLN A 2 -7.84 -11.48 24.90
N TRP A 3 -6.97 -11.22 23.93
CA TRP A 3 -5.60 -10.83 24.21
C TRP A 3 -5.58 -9.35 24.60
N LYS A 4 -5.52 -9.06 25.91
CA LYS A 4 -5.25 -7.72 26.44
C LYS A 4 -3.74 -7.42 26.27
N TYR A 5 -3.35 -6.80 25.16
CA TYR A 5 -1.99 -6.24 25.05
C TYR A 5 -1.97 -4.81 25.59
N ARG A 6 -1.47 -4.65 26.80
CA ARG A 6 -0.96 -3.34 27.27
C ARG A 6 0.37 -3.10 26.56
N VAL A 7 0.43 -2.03 25.77
CA VAL A 7 1.68 -1.50 25.21
C VAL A 7 2.42 -0.79 26.35
N ASN A 8 3.22 -1.52 27.11
CA ASN A 8 4.35 -0.92 27.81
C ASN A 8 5.52 -1.00 26.81
N LEU A 9 6.30 0.08 26.68
CA LEU A 9 7.64 0.05 26.08
C LEU A 9 8.43 -1.02 26.82
N SER A 10 8.43 -2.23 26.30
CA SER A 10 8.88 -3.41 27.03
C SER A 10 10.37 -3.54 26.84
N ILE A 11 11.11 -3.39 27.91
CA ILE A 11 12.43 -4.00 28.05
C ILE A 11 12.19 -5.52 28.02
N ILE A 12 12.26 -6.14 26.85
CA ILE A 12 12.31 -7.58 26.71
C ILE A 12 13.78 -7.94 26.59
N GLY A 13 14.34 -8.58 27.63
CA GLY A 13 15.73 -9.03 27.64
C GLY A 13 16.80 -7.92 27.71
N GLY A 14 16.50 -6.70 28.24
CA GLY A 14 17.47 -5.64 28.40
C GLY A 14 17.74 -4.76 27.16
N ILE A 15 17.09 -5.04 26.04
CA ILE A 15 17.22 -4.24 24.78
C ILE A 15 16.12 -3.18 24.73
N SER A 16 16.50 -1.91 24.61
CA SER A 16 15.59 -0.79 24.37
C SER A 16 15.26 -0.73 22.87
N ILE A 17 14.07 -1.17 22.49
CA ILE A 17 13.60 -1.09 21.09
C ILE A 17 13.23 0.37 20.80
N LYS A 18 14.06 1.05 20.03
CA LYS A 18 13.84 2.45 19.63
C LYS A 18 12.68 2.59 18.63
N TYR A 19 12.53 1.62 17.72
CA TYR A 19 11.51 1.61 16.68
C TYR A 19 10.61 0.36 16.78
N PRO A 20 9.56 0.41 17.61
CA PRO A 20 8.68 -0.74 17.84
C PRO A 20 7.75 -1.05 16.63
N ILE A 21 7.68 -0.15 15.67
CA ILE A 21 6.93 -0.30 14.41
C ILE A 21 7.87 -0.08 13.25
N ILE A 22 7.83 -1.01 12.30
CA ILE A 22 8.51 -0.91 11.02
C ILE A 22 7.46 -0.97 9.91
N VAL A 23 7.44 0.04 9.05
CA VAL A 23 6.60 0.11 7.86
C VAL A 23 7.43 -0.28 6.65
N LEU A 24 6.93 -1.20 5.86
CA LEU A 24 7.58 -1.68 4.65
C LEU A 24 6.64 -1.48 3.45
N ASP A 25 7.10 -0.76 2.43
CA ASP A 25 6.52 -0.93 1.11
C ASP A 25 6.86 -2.33 0.57
N LEU A 26 6.12 -2.80 -0.43
CA LEU A 26 6.32 -4.12 -1.00
C LEU A 26 7.14 -4.08 -2.28
N ASP A 27 6.64 -3.39 -3.31
CA ASP A 27 7.22 -3.45 -4.65
C ASP A 27 8.43 -2.51 -4.78
N GLY A 28 9.60 -3.06 -5.04
CA GLY A 28 10.84 -2.27 -5.06
C GLY A 28 11.47 -2.06 -3.69
N THR A 29 10.82 -2.50 -2.61
CA THR A 29 11.31 -2.40 -1.23
C THR A 29 11.53 -3.78 -0.62
N LEU A 30 10.46 -4.49 -0.21
CA LEU A 30 10.58 -5.82 0.41
C LEU A 30 10.68 -6.92 -0.64
N LEU A 31 10.00 -6.78 -1.77
CA LEU A 31 9.95 -7.75 -2.85
C LEU A 31 11.03 -7.47 -3.90
N ASN A 32 11.71 -8.53 -4.34
CA ASN A 32 12.63 -8.47 -5.48
C ASN A 32 11.88 -8.39 -6.83
N ALA A 33 12.60 -8.38 -7.95
CA ALA A 33 12.03 -8.33 -9.31
C ALA A 33 11.11 -9.52 -9.61
N ASP A 34 11.39 -10.69 -9.03
CA ASP A 34 10.56 -11.90 -9.15
C ASP A 34 9.32 -11.87 -8.24
N LYS A 35 9.10 -10.76 -7.52
CA LYS A 35 8.01 -10.57 -6.55
C LYS A 35 8.08 -11.56 -5.39
N GLN A 36 9.26 -11.87 -4.91
CA GLN A 36 9.53 -12.75 -3.79
C GLN A 36 10.26 -12.00 -2.67
N ILE A 37 10.04 -12.42 -1.43
CA ILE A 37 10.85 -12.00 -0.28
C ILE A 37 12.08 -12.87 -0.24
N SER A 38 13.27 -12.29 -0.17
CA SER A 38 14.50 -13.06 0.00
C SER A 38 14.50 -13.81 1.34
N LYS A 39 15.21 -14.93 1.40
CA LYS A 39 15.34 -15.69 2.65
C LYS A 39 15.92 -14.83 3.77
N ARG A 40 16.91 -13.97 3.48
CA ARG A 40 17.57 -13.10 4.45
C ARG A 40 16.60 -12.04 4.99
N ASN A 41 15.85 -11.36 4.11
CA ASN A 41 14.82 -10.41 4.53
C ASN A 41 13.79 -11.08 5.44
N TYR A 42 13.29 -12.24 5.06
CA TYR A 42 12.33 -13.00 5.87
C TYR A 42 12.89 -13.37 7.25
N GLU A 43 14.10 -13.94 7.33
CA GLU A 43 14.75 -14.34 8.59
C GLU A 43 15.01 -13.13 9.52
N ALA A 44 15.46 -12.00 8.97
CA ALA A 44 15.65 -10.77 9.72
C ALA A 44 14.33 -10.23 10.30
N MET A 45 13.26 -10.21 9.49
CA MET A 45 11.93 -9.81 9.93
C MET A 45 11.38 -10.72 11.04
N MET A 46 11.52 -12.04 10.88
CA MET A 46 11.08 -13.00 11.90
C MET A 46 11.88 -12.85 13.22
N THR A 47 13.15 -12.51 13.14
CA THR A 47 13.98 -12.21 14.32
C THR A 47 13.51 -10.93 14.99
N CYS A 48 13.26 -9.86 14.24
CA CYS A 48 12.68 -8.62 14.76
C CYS A 48 11.31 -8.86 15.44
N SER A 49 10.44 -9.66 14.83
CA SER A 49 9.12 -9.99 15.39
C SER A 49 9.23 -10.73 16.74
N LYS A 50 10.21 -11.65 16.89
CA LYS A 50 10.48 -12.33 18.17
C LYS A 50 10.93 -11.36 19.26
N HIS A 51 11.54 -10.23 18.90
CA HIS A 51 11.92 -9.16 19.82
C HIS A 51 10.81 -8.10 20.02
N GLY A 52 9.59 -8.36 19.55
CA GLY A 52 8.43 -7.50 19.77
C GLY A 52 8.26 -6.35 18.79
N ILE A 53 9.08 -6.28 17.74
CA ILE A 53 8.91 -5.32 16.66
C ILE A 53 7.71 -5.74 15.80
N ARG A 54 6.84 -4.80 15.45
CA ARG A 54 5.64 -5.02 14.66
C ARG A 54 5.81 -4.47 13.26
N PHE A 55 5.33 -5.23 12.28
CA PHE A 55 5.41 -4.84 10.87
C PHE A 55 4.06 -4.33 10.35
N ILE A 56 4.11 -3.26 9.57
CA ILE A 56 3.01 -2.74 8.77
C ILE A 56 3.46 -2.76 7.31
N TYR A 57 2.71 -3.43 6.46
CA TYR A 57 2.96 -3.48 5.02
C TYR A 57 2.10 -2.44 4.32
N ALA A 58 2.72 -1.46 3.65
CA ALA A 58 2.05 -0.33 3.01
C ALA A 58 2.21 -0.42 1.50
N THR A 59 1.14 -0.76 0.77
CA THR A 59 1.20 -1.09 -0.66
C THR A 59 0.06 -0.50 -1.48
N ALA A 60 0.29 -0.31 -2.77
CA ALA A 60 -0.76 0.01 -3.75
C ALA A 60 -1.64 -1.20 -4.10
N ARG A 61 -1.21 -2.42 -3.73
CA ARG A 61 -1.85 -3.68 -4.09
C ARG A 61 -3.14 -3.94 -3.31
N PRO A 62 -4.08 -4.73 -3.89
CA PRO A 62 -5.25 -5.26 -3.19
C PRO A 62 -4.87 -6.40 -2.24
N PRO A 63 -5.70 -6.70 -1.21
CA PRO A 63 -5.46 -7.81 -0.29
C PRO A 63 -5.26 -9.16 -1.01
N ARG A 64 -6.07 -9.45 -2.04
CA ARG A 64 -5.97 -10.71 -2.80
C ARG A 64 -4.60 -10.89 -3.47
N ALA A 65 -3.99 -9.80 -3.97
CA ALA A 65 -2.66 -9.86 -4.56
C ALA A 65 -1.57 -10.07 -3.50
N VAL A 66 -1.68 -9.40 -2.35
CA VAL A 66 -0.71 -9.53 -1.25
C VAL A 66 -0.72 -10.95 -0.67
N ARG A 67 -1.90 -11.58 -0.56
CA ARG A 67 -2.01 -12.98 -0.12
C ARG A 67 -1.27 -13.99 -1.02
N LEU A 68 -0.94 -13.63 -2.24
CA LEU A 68 -0.17 -14.47 -3.16
C LEU A 68 1.34 -14.26 -3.05
N LEU A 69 1.75 -13.15 -2.43
CA LEU A 69 3.15 -12.71 -2.40
C LEU A 69 3.80 -12.95 -1.03
N LEU A 70 3.03 -12.82 0.04
CA LEU A 70 3.58 -12.93 1.39
C LEU A 70 3.33 -14.32 1.99
N PRO A 71 4.30 -14.89 2.72
CA PRO A 71 4.11 -16.08 3.55
C PRO A 71 2.99 -15.88 4.58
N GLU A 72 2.30 -16.96 4.93
CA GLU A 72 1.19 -16.95 5.89
C GLU A 72 1.59 -16.34 7.24
N GLU A 73 2.78 -16.62 7.74
CA GLU A 73 3.30 -16.08 8.99
C GLU A 73 3.33 -14.55 8.99
N LEU A 74 3.70 -13.93 7.88
CA LEU A 74 3.71 -12.48 7.74
C LEU A 74 2.29 -11.92 7.57
N LEU A 75 1.40 -12.65 6.90
CA LEU A 75 -0.01 -12.26 6.75
C LEU A 75 -0.73 -12.24 8.10
N TYR A 76 -0.46 -13.22 8.98
CA TYR A 76 -1.10 -13.30 10.30
C TYR A 76 -0.45 -12.38 11.34
N SER A 77 0.85 -12.15 11.27
CA SER A 77 1.59 -11.34 12.25
C SER A 77 1.67 -9.86 11.90
N GLY A 78 1.42 -9.48 10.64
CA GLY A 78 1.51 -8.10 10.17
C GLY A 78 0.20 -7.32 10.24
N SER A 79 0.28 -6.03 9.99
CA SER A 79 -0.85 -5.15 9.68
C SER A 79 -0.65 -4.55 8.29
N PHE A 80 -1.73 -4.10 7.67
CA PHE A 80 -1.70 -3.76 6.25
C PHE A 80 -2.35 -2.41 5.97
N ILE A 81 -1.71 -1.68 5.08
CA ILE A 81 -2.23 -0.49 4.40
C ILE A 81 -2.28 -0.85 2.91
N TYR A 82 -3.46 -1.22 2.43
CA TYR A 82 -3.70 -1.60 1.04
C TYR A 82 -4.17 -0.42 0.20
N TYR A 83 -4.07 -0.52 -1.13
CA TYR A 83 -4.56 0.50 -2.07
C TYR A 83 -4.04 1.90 -1.77
N ASN A 84 -2.76 2.03 -1.38
CA ASN A 84 -2.16 3.30 -0.93
C ASN A 84 -2.96 4.00 0.20
N GLY A 85 -3.57 3.24 1.10
CA GLY A 85 -4.28 3.79 2.26
C GLY A 85 -5.80 3.75 2.15
N ALA A 86 -6.39 3.30 1.04
CA ALA A 86 -7.84 3.18 0.93
C ALA A 86 -8.43 2.01 1.73
N TYR A 87 -7.61 1.06 2.16
CA TYR A 87 -8.02 0.01 3.09
C TYR A 87 -6.95 -0.25 4.15
N ILE A 88 -7.36 -0.23 5.39
CA ILE A 88 -6.53 -0.53 6.57
C ILE A 88 -7.01 -1.82 7.20
N HIS A 89 -6.08 -2.74 7.46
CA HIS A 89 -6.31 -3.94 8.24
C HIS A 89 -5.22 -4.09 9.30
N CYS A 90 -5.59 -3.97 10.57
CA CYS A 90 -4.64 -4.02 11.69
C CYS A 90 -4.89 -5.25 12.57
N ASN A 91 -4.02 -6.25 12.46
CA ASN A 91 -4.11 -7.45 13.30
C ASN A 91 -3.84 -7.17 14.79
N TYR A 92 -3.12 -6.06 15.12
CA TYR A 92 -2.79 -5.72 16.51
C TYR A 92 -3.93 -5.04 17.26
N THR A 93 -4.81 -4.31 16.56
CA THR A 93 -5.91 -3.55 17.16
C THR A 93 -7.29 -4.01 16.72
N GLY A 94 -7.37 -4.87 15.70
CA GLY A 94 -8.63 -5.32 15.10
C GLY A 94 -9.29 -4.28 14.20
N ILE A 95 -8.62 -3.16 13.88
CA ILE A 95 -9.19 -2.14 12.99
C ILE A 95 -9.25 -2.70 11.57
N GLN A 96 -10.43 -2.53 10.97
CA GLN A 96 -10.67 -2.66 9.54
C GLN A 96 -11.41 -1.41 9.09
N GLN A 97 -10.83 -0.66 8.16
CA GLN A 97 -11.40 0.60 7.69
C GLN A 97 -11.17 0.75 6.20
N TYR A 98 -12.25 1.04 5.47
CA TYR A 98 -12.22 1.39 4.05
C TYR A 98 -12.47 2.87 3.86
N GLU A 99 -11.77 3.47 2.92
CA GLU A 99 -12.01 4.80 2.42
C GLU A 99 -12.50 4.68 0.98
N HIS A 100 -13.76 5.03 0.75
CA HIS A 100 -14.40 4.88 -0.55
C HIS A 100 -14.55 6.23 -1.27
N ILE A 101 -14.62 6.17 -2.58
CA ILE A 101 -15.09 7.27 -3.42
C ILE A 101 -16.62 7.28 -3.32
N ASP A 102 -17.21 8.46 -3.10
CA ASP A 102 -18.66 8.63 -3.08
C ASP A 102 -19.29 8.14 -4.38
N PRO A 103 -20.40 7.38 -4.37
CA PRO A 103 -21.06 6.89 -5.57
C PRO A 103 -21.41 8.00 -6.58
N ALA A 104 -21.78 9.19 -6.12
CA ALA A 104 -22.06 10.32 -7.01
C ALA A 104 -20.79 10.77 -7.76
N ILE A 105 -19.64 10.74 -7.09
CA ILE A 105 -18.34 11.03 -7.72
C ILE A 105 -17.93 9.87 -8.64
N THR A 106 -18.17 8.61 -8.25
CA THR A 106 -17.96 7.45 -9.12
C THR A 106 -18.74 7.59 -10.43
N ALA A 107 -20.03 7.96 -10.35
CA ALA A 107 -20.85 8.19 -11.53
C ALA A 107 -20.30 9.33 -12.40
N GLU A 108 -19.95 10.47 -11.80
CA GLU A 108 -19.36 11.62 -12.52
C GLU A 108 -18.07 11.24 -13.24
N LEU A 109 -17.18 10.48 -12.58
CA LEU A 109 -15.93 9.99 -13.17
C LEU A 109 -16.17 9.09 -14.38
N ILE A 110 -17.09 8.12 -14.23
CA ILE A 110 -17.43 7.18 -15.28
C ILE A 110 -18.03 7.92 -16.48
N ASP A 111 -19.01 8.79 -16.25
CA ASP A 111 -19.64 9.56 -17.31
C ASP A 111 -18.64 10.43 -18.07
N TYR A 112 -17.77 11.12 -17.33
CA TYR A 112 -16.73 11.96 -17.92
C TYR A 112 -15.71 11.13 -18.72
N GLY A 113 -15.25 10.01 -18.17
CA GLY A 113 -14.34 9.10 -18.89
C GLY A 113 -14.94 8.57 -20.18
N MET A 114 -16.20 8.10 -20.13
CA MET A 114 -16.91 7.57 -21.30
C MET A 114 -17.22 8.64 -22.37
N GLN A 115 -17.39 9.91 -21.98
CA GLN A 115 -17.52 11.03 -22.91
C GLN A 115 -16.21 11.31 -23.66
N ILE A 116 -15.07 11.19 -23.00
CA ILE A 116 -13.75 11.38 -23.64
C ILE A 116 -13.45 10.23 -24.60
N ASN A 117 -13.69 9.00 -24.18
CA ASN A 117 -13.47 7.81 -24.99
C ASN A 117 -14.39 6.68 -24.50
N ASN A 118 -15.37 6.32 -25.32
CA ASN A 118 -16.33 5.25 -25.01
C ASN A 118 -15.70 3.83 -25.05
N GLU A 119 -14.47 3.72 -25.55
CA GLU A 119 -13.71 2.47 -25.58
C GLU A 119 -12.77 2.28 -24.38
N LEU A 120 -12.76 3.21 -23.40
CA LEU A 120 -11.96 3.07 -22.21
C LEU A 120 -12.17 1.70 -21.54
N GLY A 121 -11.09 1.10 -21.12
CA GLY A 121 -11.15 0.01 -20.15
C GLY A 121 -11.49 0.61 -18.78
N LEU A 122 -12.54 0.09 -18.15
CA LEU A 122 -13.00 0.52 -16.82
C LEU A 122 -13.11 -0.68 -15.91
N SER A 123 -12.45 -0.57 -14.75
CA SER A 123 -12.67 -1.51 -13.65
C SER A 123 -12.64 -0.80 -12.30
N LEU A 124 -13.31 -1.38 -11.33
CA LEU A 124 -13.44 -0.91 -9.97
C LEU A 124 -12.92 -1.96 -9.00
N GLU A 125 -12.25 -1.50 -7.97
CA GLU A 125 -11.98 -2.28 -6.77
C GLU A 125 -12.99 -1.88 -5.70
N VAL A 126 -13.66 -2.84 -5.12
CA VAL A 126 -14.63 -2.64 -4.04
C VAL A 126 -14.25 -3.56 -2.92
N GLU A 127 -13.63 -3.00 -1.89
CA GLU A 127 -13.02 -3.77 -0.80
C GLU A 127 -11.94 -4.72 -1.35
N ASP A 128 -12.18 -6.00 -1.52
CA ASP A 128 -11.24 -6.94 -2.16
C ASP A 128 -11.84 -7.58 -3.44
N GLN A 129 -12.95 -7.04 -3.92
CA GLN A 129 -13.61 -7.51 -5.14
C GLN A 129 -13.15 -6.67 -6.34
N TRP A 130 -12.87 -7.34 -7.44
CA TRP A 130 -12.53 -6.70 -8.69
C TRP A 130 -13.71 -6.81 -9.67
N ILE A 131 -14.18 -5.67 -10.16
CA ILE A 131 -15.35 -5.54 -11.02
C ILE A 131 -14.94 -4.80 -12.29
N SER A 132 -15.40 -5.23 -13.45
CA SER A 132 -15.05 -4.62 -14.73
C SER A 132 -16.28 -4.40 -15.60
N LEU A 133 -16.22 -3.37 -16.48
CA LEU A 133 -17.22 -3.12 -17.49
C LEU A 133 -17.16 -4.12 -18.63
N LYS A 134 -15.96 -4.49 -19.06
CA LYS A 134 -15.72 -5.37 -20.22
C LYS A 134 -15.06 -6.67 -19.78
N LYS A 135 -15.37 -7.75 -20.49
CA LYS A 135 -14.71 -9.04 -20.27
C LYS A 135 -13.37 -9.06 -20.98
N TYR A 136 -12.30 -9.23 -20.22
CA TYR A 136 -10.97 -9.52 -20.72
C TYR A 136 -10.46 -10.78 -20.05
N ASP A 137 -9.54 -11.49 -20.69
CA ASP A 137 -8.82 -12.56 -20.01
C ASP A 137 -7.56 -11.98 -19.33
N TYR A 138 -7.76 -11.42 -18.17
CA TYR A 138 -6.68 -10.85 -17.36
C TYR A 138 -5.74 -11.91 -16.79
N THR A 139 -6.17 -13.18 -16.70
CA THR A 139 -5.30 -14.27 -16.22
C THR A 139 -4.14 -14.51 -17.18
N THR A 140 -4.39 -14.30 -18.47
CA THR A 140 -3.36 -14.37 -19.52
C THR A 140 -2.55 -13.06 -19.60
N LEU A 141 -3.19 -11.92 -19.40
CA LEU A 141 -2.58 -10.60 -19.62
C LEU A 141 -1.76 -10.10 -18.41
N MET A 142 -2.16 -10.40 -17.17
CA MET A 142 -1.66 -9.73 -15.98
C MET A 142 -1.17 -10.65 -14.85
N ARG A 143 -0.99 -11.94 -15.06
CA ARG A 143 -0.59 -12.91 -14.01
C ARG A 143 -1.48 -12.84 -12.75
N VAL A 144 -2.79 -12.69 -12.92
CA VAL A 144 -3.78 -12.75 -11.83
C VAL A 144 -4.44 -14.13 -11.80
N LYS A 145 -4.95 -14.54 -10.64
CA LYS A 145 -5.60 -15.86 -10.51
C LYS A 145 -7.04 -15.88 -11.01
N GLU A 146 -7.71 -14.74 -10.97
CA GLU A 146 -9.14 -14.64 -11.27
C GLU A 146 -9.42 -13.41 -12.12
N ASN A 147 -10.39 -13.54 -13.00
CA ASN A 147 -10.92 -12.44 -13.80
C ASN A 147 -11.94 -11.63 -12.97
N PRO A 148 -12.10 -10.31 -13.25
CA PRO A 148 -13.10 -9.50 -12.58
C PRO A 148 -14.52 -9.97 -12.89
N THR A 149 -15.43 -9.70 -11.95
CA THR A 149 -16.87 -9.82 -12.18
C THR A 149 -17.33 -8.73 -13.15
N ILE A 150 -18.13 -9.10 -14.16
CA ILE A 150 -18.64 -8.15 -15.14
C ILE A 150 -19.94 -7.53 -14.64
N LYS A 151 -20.03 -6.20 -14.72
CA LYS A 151 -21.22 -5.43 -14.42
C LYS A 151 -21.51 -4.42 -15.53
N SER A 152 -22.79 -4.05 -15.65
CA SER A 152 -23.22 -2.99 -16.55
C SER A 152 -22.70 -1.61 -16.11
N LEU A 153 -22.68 -0.67 -17.04
CA LEU A 153 -22.24 0.71 -16.76
C LEU A 153 -23.07 1.35 -15.65
N GLU A 154 -24.38 1.15 -15.64
CA GLU A 154 -25.29 1.70 -14.63
C GLU A 154 -25.05 1.09 -13.24
N GLU A 155 -24.76 -0.22 -13.17
CA GLU A 155 -24.39 -0.84 -11.89
C GLU A 155 -23.08 -0.26 -11.36
N LEU A 156 -22.07 -0.05 -12.24
CA LEU A 156 -20.77 0.50 -11.84
C LEU A 156 -20.89 1.93 -11.28
N LYS A 157 -21.76 2.76 -11.87
CA LYS A 157 -22.00 4.14 -11.40
C LYS A 157 -22.55 4.21 -9.97
N GLY A 158 -23.32 3.20 -9.56
CA GLY A 158 -23.90 3.13 -8.22
C GLY A 158 -22.93 2.66 -7.11
N ILE A 159 -21.68 2.37 -7.43
CA ILE A 159 -20.74 1.73 -6.50
C ILE A 159 -19.92 2.76 -5.74
N ALA A 160 -19.84 2.59 -4.41
CA ALA A 160 -18.83 3.23 -3.57
C ALA A 160 -17.48 2.51 -3.77
N ALA A 161 -16.69 2.95 -4.72
CA ALA A 161 -15.46 2.25 -5.11
C ALA A 161 -14.32 2.56 -4.14
N THR A 162 -13.54 1.54 -3.79
CA THR A 162 -12.26 1.71 -3.07
C THR A 162 -11.21 2.30 -4.00
N LYS A 163 -11.23 1.85 -5.27
CA LYS A 163 -10.32 2.32 -6.31
C LYS A 163 -10.99 2.17 -7.68
N ILE A 164 -10.79 3.14 -8.56
CA ILE A 164 -11.24 3.11 -9.94
C ILE A 164 -10.01 3.06 -10.85
N LEU A 165 -10.09 2.24 -11.88
CA LEU A 165 -9.02 2.01 -12.83
C LEU A 165 -9.54 2.29 -14.24
N PHE A 166 -8.85 3.17 -14.95
CA PHE A 166 -9.08 3.41 -16.37
C PHE A 166 -7.85 3.04 -17.20
N THR A 167 -8.06 2.47 -18.36
CA THR A 167 -7.03 2.28 -19.38
C THR A 167 -7.48 2.87 -20.71
N GLY A 168 -6.52 3.33 -21.55
CA GLY A 168 -6.81 3.86 -22.85
C GLY A 168 -7.10 5.37 -22.91
N PHE A 169 -6.76 6.15 -21.87
CA PHE A 169 -6.72 7.60 -21.97
C PHE A 169 -5.60 8.03 -22.92
N LYS A 170 -5.90 9.00 -23.79
CA LYS A 170 -4.91 9.62 -24.69
C LYS A 170 -4.37 10.94 -24.12
N ASP A 171 -5.20 11.65 -23.37
CA ASP A 171 -4.86 12.90 -22.71
C ASP A 171 -5.41 12.88 -21.29
N ILE A 172 -4.51 12.72 -20.34
CA ILE A 172 -4.85 12.57 -18.92
C ILE A 172 -4.82 13.90 -18.16
N ASP A 173 -4.16 14.94 -18.69
CA ASP A 173 -3.91 16.18 -17.94
C ASP A 173 -5.22 16.91 -17.65
N PHE A 174 -6.12 16.97 -18.61
CA PHE A 174 -7.47 17.52 -18.42
C PHE A 174 -8.28 16.78 -17.36
N PHE A 175 -8.14 15.45 -17.32
CA PHE A 175 -8.79 14.62 -16.32
C PHE A 175 -8.23 14.90 -14.92
N LYS A 176 -6.91 14.98 -14.80
CA LYS A 176 -6.24 15.33 -13.54
C LYS A 176 -6.67 16.70 -13.03
N GLU A 177 -6.63 17.72 -13.89
CA GLU A 177 -7.01 19.09 -13.52
C GLU A 177 -8.44 19.13 -12.96
N LYS A 178 -9.38 18.44 -13.60
CA LYS A 178 -10.78 18.43 -13.16
C LYS A 178 -10.99 17.76 -11.79
N PHE A 179 -10.28 16.68 -11.49
CA PHE A 179 -10.58 15.83 -10.33
C PHE A 179 -9.55 15.90 -9.20
N ALA A 180 -8.34 16.42 -9.41
CA ALA A 180 -7.25 16.40 -8.44
C ALA A 180 -7.56 17.10 -7.11
N SER A 181 -8.49 18.06 -7.08
CA SER A 181 -8.93 18.70 -5.83
C SER A 181 -9.82 17.82 -4.94
N ARG A 182 -10.39 16.75 -5.49
CA ARG A 182 -11.35 15.85 -4.82
C ARG A 182 -10.87 14.41 -4.71
N LEU A 183 -9.91 14.02 -5.54
CA LEU A 183 -9.46 12.64 -5.70
C LEU A 183 -7.95 12.57 -5.87
N ASN A 184 -7.37 11.46 -5.44
CA ASN A 184 -6.02 11.08 -5.83
C ASN A 184 -6.06 10.44 -7.21
N VAL A 185 -5.33 11.01 -8.16
CA VAL A 185 -5.21 10.51 -9.54
C VAL A 185 -3.74 10.18 -9.81
N LEU A 186 -3.46 8.89 -9.87
CA LEU A 186 -2.12 8.36 -10.15
C LEU A 186 -2.09 7.75 -11.56
N VAL A 187 -1.10 8.10 -12.33
CA VAL A 187 -0.87 7.55 -13.68
C VAL A 187 0.36 6.67 -13.66
N THR A 188 0.20 5.44 -14.10
CA THR A 188 1.26 4.42 -14.15
C THR A 188 1.34 3.78 -15.53
N ASP A 189 2.24 2.80 -15.69
CA ASP A 189 2.44 2.04 -16.93
C ASP A 189 2.68 2.92 -18.17
N GLY A 190 3.52 3.94 -18.01
CA GLY A 190 3.85 4.85 -19.10
C GLY A 190 2.66 5.67 -19.61
N GLY A 191 1.67 5.93 -18.75
CA GLY A 191 0.46 6.69 -19.11
C GLY A 191 -0.75 5.81 -19.46
N ASN A 192 -0.59 4.49 -19.50
CA ASN A 192 -1.65 3.58 -19.92
C ASN A 192 -2.66 3.25 -18.83
N LEU A 193 -2.30 3.37 -17.56
CA LEU A 193 -3.17 3.05 -16.43
C LEU A 193 -3.38 4.27 -15.52
N VAL A 194 -4.63 4.68 -15.38
CA VAL A 194 -5.06 5.72 -14.45
C VAL A 194 -5.72 5.07 -13.25
N GLN A 195 -5.18 5.33 -12.07
CA GLN A 195 -5.64 4.80 -10.79
C GLN A 195 -6.22 5.96 -9.97
N ILE A 196 -7.46 5.81 -9.52
CA ILE A 196 -8.19 6.87 -8.82
C ILE A 196 -8.67 6.33 -7.47
N SER A 197 -8.45 7.09 -6.41
CA SER A 197 -8.92 6.79 -5.06
C SER A 197 -9.40 8.07 -4.36
N SER A 198 -10.04 7.91 -3.20
CA SER A 198 -10.42 9.06 -2.37
C SER A 198 -9.22 9.95 -2.06
N ILE A 199 -9.40 11.27 -2.04
CA ILE A 199 -8.36 12.24 -1.65
C ILE A 199 -7.83 11.98 -0.22
N LYS A 200 -8.62 11.31 0.62
CA LYS A 200 -8.24 10.94 1.98
C LYS A 200 -7.35 9.70 2.04
N SER A 201 -7.30 8.93 0.94
CA SER A 201 -6.51 7.71 0.85
C SER A 201 -5.06 8.05 0.60
N SER A 202 -4.21 7.85 1.60
CA SER A 202 -2.77 7.90 1.43
C SER A 202 -2.11 7.00 2.47
N LYS A 203 -0.90 6.49 2.18
CA LYS A 203 -0.16 5.61 3.09
C LYS A 203 0.08 6.31 4.44
N GLU A 204 0.44 7.59 4.42
CA GLU A 204 0.70 8.37 5.63
C GLU A 204 -0.57 8.63 6.46
N ASN A 205 -1.72 8.91 5.85
CA ASN A 205 -2.98 9.06 6.59
C ASN A 205 -3.39 7.75 7.24
N ALA A 206 -3.28 6.63 6.53
CA ALA A 206 -3.53 5.30 7.07
C ALA A 206 -2.59 4.97 8.24
N LEU A 207 -1.29 5.28 8.11
CA LEU A 207 -0.32 5.09 9.19
C LEU A 207 -0.64 5.94 10.42
N ARG A 208 -1.08 7.20 10.26
CA ARG A 208 -1.54 8.04 11.39
C ARG A 208 -2.69 7.39 12.16
N ILE A 209 -3.66 6.81 11.45
CA ILE A 209 -4.78 6.08 12.06
C ILE A 209 -4.26 4.88 12.86
N LEU A 210 -3.39 4.07 12.26
CA LEU A 210 -2.82 2.88 12.91
C LEU A 210 -1.97 3.26 14.14
N CYS A 211 -1.08 4.23 14.02
CA CYS A 211 -0.23 4.69 15.13
C CYS A 211 -1.07 5.26 16.28
N LYS A 212 -2.12 6.03 15.99
CA LYS A 212 -3.06 6.52 17.00
C LYS A 212 -3.74 5.37 17.75
N ALA A 213 -4.23 4.38 17.03
CA ALA A 213 -4.89 3.20 17.62
C ALA A 213 -3.93 2.34 18.47
N MET A 214 -2.69 2.19 18.02
CA MET A 214 -1.64 1.46 18.74
C MET A 214 -0.98 2.28 19.86
N LYS A 215 -1.31 3.58 20.00
CA LYS A 215 -0.70 4.53 20.94
C LYS A 215 0.82 4.64 20.75
N ILE A 216 1.28 4.61 19.51
CA ILE A 216 2.68 4.79 19.11
C ILE A 216 2.82 6.18 18.46
N LYS A 217 3.90 6.87 18.82
CA LYS A 217 4.24 8.13 18.16
C LYS A 217 4.94 7.86 16.84
N LEU A 218 4.68 8.67 15.82
CA LEU A 218 5.29 8.55 14.49
C LEU A 218 6.82 8.69 14.53
N GLU A 219 7.37 9.44 15.51
CA GLU A 219 8.81 9.55 15.75
C GLU A 219 9.49 8.21 16.12
N ASN A 220 8.71 7.23 16.59
CA ASN A 220 9.16 5.88 16.94
C ASN A 220 8.86 4.85 15.83
N VAL A 221 8.58 5.30 14.62
CA VAL A 221 8.34 4.46 13.47
C VAL A 221 9.52 4.53 12.51
N MET A 222 10.01 3.38 12.08
CA MET A 222 10.93 3.25 10.96
C MET A 222 10.13 2.93 9.70
N VAL A 223 10.49 3.49 8.57
CA VAL A 223 9.84 3.20 7.28
C VAL A 223 10.86 2.94 6.19
N PHE A 224 10.57 1.96 5.33
CA PHE A 224 11.32 1.69 4.11
C PHE A 224 10.42 1.95 2.90
N GLY A 225 10.99 2.52 1.85
CA GLY A 225 10.28 2.83 0.62
C GLY A 225 11.23 3.13 -0.52
N ASP A 226 10.68 3.20 -1.74
CA ASP A 226 11.47 3.43 -2.95
C ASP A 226 10.81 4.36 -3.97
N ASP A 227 9.49 4.63 -3.90
CA ASP A 227 8.78 5.36 -4.94
C ASP A 227 7.94 6.52 -4.39
N PHE A 228 7.41 7.35 -5.27
CA PHE A 228 6.65 8.57 -4.99
C PHE A 228 5.50 8.40 -3.97
N ASN A 229 4.84 7.25 -3.95
CA ASN A 229 3.76 6.97 -3.00
C ASN A 229 4.23 6.77 -1.56
N ASP A 230 5.54 6.77 -1.29
CA ASP A 230 6.14 6.67 0.04
C ASP A 230 6.56 8.02 0.62
N ILE A 231 6.59 9.10 -0.18
CA ILE A 231 7.04 10.43 0.25
C ILE A 231 6.34 10.86 1.55
N GLY A 232 5.01 10.77 1.59
CA GLY A 232 4.25 11.15 2.79
C GLY A 232 4.60 10.32 4.03
N LEU A 233 4.98 9.06 3.89
CA LEU A 233 5.48 8.24 5.00
C LEU A 233 6.85 8.73 5.49
N PHE A 234 7.76 9.09 4.56
CA PHE A 234 9.10 9.59 4.90
C PHE A 234 9.05 10.93 5.64
N GLU A 235 8.10 11.79 5.28
CA GLU A 235 7.91 13.09 5.95
C GLU A 235 7.43 12.97 7.40
N ILE A 236 6.69 11.91 7.74
CA ILE A 236 6.05 11.81 9.06
C ILE A 236 6.73 10.82 10.01
N CYS A 237 7.51 9.87 9.49
CA CYS A 237 8.14 8.83 10.31
C CYS A 237 9.47 9.30 10.93
N GLY A 238 9.76 8.75 12.10
CA GLY A 238 10.99 9.11 12.84
C GLY A 238 12.28 8.63 12.19
N TRP A 239 12.25 7.54 11.41
CA TRP A 239 13.43 6.98 10.76
C TRP A 239 13.11 6.47 9.35
N PRO A 240 13.07 7.36 8.34
CA PRO A 240 12.93 6.96 6.96
C PRO A 240 14.25 6.39 6.41
N VAL A 241 14.13 5.22 5.77
CA VAL A 241 15.20 4.46 5.11
C VAL A 241 14.87 4.33 3.64
N ALA A 242 15.61 4.99 2.77
CA ALA A 242 15.45 4.84 1.33
C ALA A 242 16.17 3.58 0.83
N MET A 243 15.51 2.82 -0.02
CA MET A 243 16.16 1.72 -0.73
C MET A 243 17.21 2.26 -1.70
N GLY A 244 18.25 1.47 -1.99
CA GLY A 244 19.30 1.85 -2.95
C GLY A 244 18.77 2.14 -4.36
N ASN A 245 17.68 1.47 -4.73
CA ASN A 245 16.93 1.69 -5.98
C ASN A 245 15.85 2.79 -5.88
N ALA A 246 15.73 3.48 -4.74
CA ALA A 246 14.71 4.52 -4.56
C ALA A 246 14.92 5.73 -5.47
N ILE A 247 13.82 6.45 -5.71
CA ILE A 247 13.86 7.76 -6.37
C ILE A 247 14.69 8.75 -5.56
N GLU A 248 15.24 9.76 -6.22
CA GLU A 248 16.16 10.71 -5.58
C GLU A 248 15.46 11.54 -4.48
N GLU A 249 14.20 11.87 -4.66
CA GLU A 249 13.37 12.58 -3.69
C GLU A 249 13.32 11.85 -2.34
N LEU A 250 13.16 10.52 -2.33
CA LEU A 250 13.16 9.74 -1.11
C LEU A 250 14.56 9.66 -0.48
N LYS A 251 15.61 9.55 -1.27
CA LYS A 251 16.99 9.56 -0.76
C LYS A 251 17.31 10.88 -0.05
N ILE A 252 16.84 12.00 -0.58
CA ILE A 252 16.99 13.32 0.04
C ILE A 252 16.23 13.41 1.38
N LEU A 253 15.01 12.85 1.45
CA LEU A 253 14.19 12.85 2.66
C LEU A 253 14.63 11.82 3.71
N SER A 254 15.46 10.84 3.33
CA SER A 254 15.83 9.74 4.18
C SER A 254 16.87 10.14 5.26
N LYS A 255 16.84 9.44 6.38
CA LYS A 255 17.92 9.46 7.38
C LYS A 255 19.00 8.44 7.08
N GLU A 256 18.67 7.45 6.26
CA GLU A 256 19.56 6.38 5.86
C GLU A 256 19.20 5.89 4.47
N ILE A 257 20.22 5.56 3.68
CA ILE A 257 20.07 4.87 2.40
C ILE A 257 20.67 3.47 2.61
N THR A 258 19.87 2.45 2.32
CA THR A 258 20.31 1.05 2.38
C THR A 258 20.60 0.52 0.97
N ASP A 259 20.90 -0.78 0.85
CA ASP A 259 21.08 -1.43 -0.44
C ASP A 259 19.75 -1.60 -1.19
N THR A 260 19.81 -2.08 -2.41
CA THR A 260 18.62 -2.30 -3.24
C THR A 260 17.77 -3.47 -2.70
N ASN A 261 16.52 -3.56 -3.16
CA ASN A 261 15.65 -4.71 -2.90
C ASN A 261 16.23 -6.04 -3.42
N GLU A 262 17.07 -5.99 -4.46
CA GLU A 262 17.82 -7.17 -4.98
C GLU A 262 18.99 -7.59 -4.10
N SER A 263 19.44 -6.71 -3.21
CA SER A 263 20.65 -6.89 -2.38
C SER A 263 20.34 -6.94 -0.88
N ASP A 264 19.13 -7.38 -0.50
CA ASP A 264 18.69 -7.54 0.88
C ASP A 264 18.76 -6.24 1.72
N GLY A 265 18.48 -5.10 1.11
CA GLY A 265 18.60 -3.79 1.76
C GLY A 265 17.80 -3.69 3.07
N VAL A 266 16.61 -4.29 3.12
CA VAL A 266 15.78 -4.34 4.35
C VAL A 266 16.50 -5.12 5.46
N ALA A 267 16.98 -6.33 5.18
CA ALA A 267 17.65 -7.17 6.18
C ALA A 267 18.88 -6.52 6.75
N LYS A 268 19.70 -5.83 5.94
CA LYS A 268 20.93 -5.16 6.40
C LYS A 268 20.67 -4.11 7.48
N VAL A 269 19.53 -3.42 7.41
CA VAL A 269 19.12 -2.46 8.44
C VAL A 269 18.55 -3.18 9.66
N LEU A 270 17.65 -4.17 9.43
CA LEU A 270 16.99 -4.91 10.52
C LEU A 270 17.99 -5.66 11.41
N GLU A 271 19.02 -6.27 10.82
CA GLU A 271 20.07 -6.99 11.55
C GLU A 271 20.85 -6.07 12.50
N ARG A 272 21.03 -4.79 12.15
CA ARG A 272 21.76 -3.81 12.98
C ARG A 272 20.95 -3.23 14.14
N ILE A 273 19.65 -3.14 14.01
CA ILE A 273 18.81 -2.54 15.06
C ILE A 273 18.56 -3.49 16.25
N LEU A 274 18.93 -4.75 16.12
CA LEU A 274 18.81 -5.78 17.16
C LEU A 274 20.12 -5.96 17.99
N ILE A 275 21.19 -5.28 17.60
CA ILE A 275 22.49 -5.31 18.28
C ILE A 275 22.56 -4.14 19.27
#